data_6af61f7da5a39f43d701b816f6216daa
#
_entry.id   6af61f7da5a39f43d701b816f6216daa
#
_cell.length_a   1.000
_cell.length_b   1.000
_cell.length_c   1.000
_cell.angle_alpha   90.00
_cell.angle_beta   90.00
_cell.angle_gamma   90.00
#
_symmetry.space_group_name_H-M   'P 1'
#
loop_
_entity.id
_entity.type
_entity.pdbx_description
1 polymer ?
#
loop_
_entity_poly.entity_id
_entity_poly.type
_entity_poly.pdbx_seq_one_letter_code
_entity_poly.pdbx_strand_id
1 'polypeptide(L)'
;MEVIAHRRRTDFVFGLAGNPVLLRHAAPVMQEARGLFQQRTALAHAYGEQPPPSRRVYEDFSYAAASWAQPWRVVVTAEGMAAGDNPRFVVTSLEAPPPQQVYEDLYCARGNCENAIKAVKNDLHSDRTSATTFLANATRLLLACAAYVLHHALRTHTLAHTALATAQPSTVILTLFKVATQVKQYKDRILLHLPTSCPVKALLHRVTTLLTAIPVPALHTS
;
A
#
# COMPACT_ATOMS: atom_id res chain seq x y z
N MET A 1 2.50 -1.41 -25.21
CA MET A 1 2.75 -2.74 -24.61
C MET A 1 3.85 -3.47 -25.33
N GLU A 2 3.79 -3.64 -26.63
CA GLU A 2 4.83 -4.33 -27.42
C GLU A 2 6.24 -3.75 -27.33
N VAL A 3 6.36 -2.42 -27.32
CA VAL A 3 7.65 -1.73 -27.20
C VAL A 3 8.34 -2.03 -25.87
N ILE A 4 7.59 -2.25 -24.81
CA ILE A 4 8.13 -2.57 -23.48
C ILE A 4 8.59 -4.03 -23.44
N ALA A 5 7.77 -4.96 -23.90
CA ALA A 5 8.08 -6.38 -23.88
C ALA A 5 9.27 -6.75 -24.80
N HIS A 6 9.37 -6.15 -25.99
CA HIS A 6 10.41 -6.49 -26.98
C HIS A 6 11.78 -5.87 -26.70
N ARG A 7 11.83 -4.64 -26.20
CA ARG A 7 13.10 -3.92 -26.06
C ARG A 7 13.89 -4.21 -24.78
N ARG A 8 13.25 -4.71 -23.69
CA ARG A 8 13.90 -4.81 -22.38
C ARG A 8 13.74 -6.15 -21.67
N ARG A 9 13.13 -7.16 -22.23
CA ARG A 9 12.70 -8.38 -21.50
C ARG A 9 12.00 -8.02 -20.18
N THR A 10 11.11 -7.03 -20.23
CA THR A 10 10.42 -6.50 -19.06
C THR A 10 8.98 -6.93 -19.13
N ASP A 11 8.52 -7.59 -18.08
CA ASP A 11 7.12 -7.94 -17.94
C ASP A 11 6.27 -6.74 -17.56
N PHE A 12 4.99 -6.82 -17.85
CA PHE A 12 4.03 -5.78 -17.52
C PHE A 12 2.75 -6.33 -16.90
N VAL A 13 2.11 -5.49 -16.09
CA VAL A 13 0.79 -5.72 -15.50
C VAL A 13 0.02 -4.39 -15.54
N PHE A 14 -1.04 -4.31 -16.34
CA PHE A 14 -1.83 -3.09 -16.50
C PHE A 14 -3.31 -3.32 -16.27
N GLY A 15 -3.98 -2.35 -15.63
CA GLY A 15 -5.45 -2.33 -15.58
C GLY A 15 -6.03 -2.11 -16.99
N LEU A 16 -7.05 -2.88 -17.31
CA LEU A 16 -7.76 -2.80 -18.58
C LEU A 16 -9.21 -2.37 -18.34
N ALA A 17 -9.66 -1.34 -19.03
CA ALA A 17 -11.03 -0.90 -18.95
C ALA A 17 -11.98 -1.97 -19.52
N GLY A 18 -13.10 -2.20 -18.83
CA GLY A 18 -14.12 -3.14 -19.29
C GLY A 18 -14.73 -2.71 -20.62
N ASN A 19 -14.98 -3.68 -21.48
CA ASN A 19 -15.71 -3.49 -22.74
C ASN A 19 -16.69 -4.65 -22.96
N PRO A 20 -17.64 -4.57 -23.91
CA PRO A 20 -18.63 -5.63 -24.12
C PRO A 20 -18.05 -7.02 -24.39
N VAL A 21 -16.86 -7.13 -25.00
CA VAL A 21 -16.21 -8.42 -25.26
C VAL A 21 -15.67 -9.00 -23.97
N LEU A 22 -14.93 -8.21 -23.18
CA LEU A 22 -14.40 -8.62 -21.88
C LEU A 22 -15.51 -9.00 -20.90
N LEU A 23 -16.61 -8.24 -20.86
CA LEU A 23 -17.76 -8.55 -20.03
C LEU A 23 -18.43 -9.87 -20.40
N ARG A 24 -18.48 -10.22 -21.70
CA ARG A 24 -18.97 -11.54 -22.14
C ARG A 24 -18.06 -12.68 -21.67
N HIS A 25 -16.75 -12.51 -21.73
CA HIS A 25 -15.80 -13.48 -21.19
C HIS A 25 -15.92 -13.62 -19.68
N ALA A 26 -16.16 -12.52 -18.97
CA ALA A 26 -16.32 -12.51 -17.52
C ALA A 26 -17.67 -13.07 -17.02
N ALA A 27 -18.69 -13.17 -17.89
CA ALA A 27 -20.04 -13.52 -17.48
C ALA A 27 -20.15 -14.85 -16.68
N PRO A 28 -19.51 -15.96 -17.08
CA PRO A 28 -19.56 -17.22 -16.32
C PRO A 28 -18.96 -17.08 -14.91
N VAL A 29 -17.77 -16.49 -14.82
CA VAL A 29 -17.03 -16.30 -13.56
C VAL A 29 -17.74 -15.29 -12.65
N MET A 30 -18.44 -14.30 -13.22
CA MET A 30 -19.29 -13.39 -12.45
C MET A 30 -20.51 -14.09 -11.87
N GLN A 31 -21.12 -15.01 -12.62
CA GLN A 31 -22.24 -15.83 -12.12
C GLN A 31 -21.78 -16.70 -10.95
N GLU A 32 -20.60 -17.30 -11.03
CA GLU A 32 -20.01 -18.09 -9.95
C GLU A 32 -19.75 -17.23 -8.70
N ALA A 33 -19.08 -16.08 -8.85
CA ALA A 33 -18.80 -15.15 -7.75
C ALA A 33 -20.09 -14.70 -7.02
N ARG A 34 -21.13 -14.40 -7.80
CA ARG A 34 -22.46 -14.04 -7.27
C ARG A 34 -23.10 -15.20 -6.50
N GLY A 35 -23.08 -16.41 -7.06
CA GLY A 35 -23.59 -17.61 -6.39
C GLY A 35 -22.89 -17.89 -5.06
N LEU A 36 -21.57 -17.82 -5.04
CA LEU A 36 -20.75 -17.96 -3.83
C LEU A 36 -21.05 -16.87 -2.79
N PHE A 37 -21.22 -15.63 -3.22
CA PHE A 37 -21.58 -14.54 -2.32
C PHE A 37 -22.95 -14.75 -1.69
N GLN A 38 -23.97 -15.13 -2.49
CA GLN A 38 -25.34 -15.40 -2.02
C GLN A 38 -25.36 -16.59 -1.04
N GLN A 39 -24.66 -17.66 -1.37
CA GLN A 39 -24.57 -18.84 -0.50
C GLN A 39 -23.95 -18.50 0.87
N ARG A 40 -22.84 -17.77 0.86
CA ARG A 40 -22.17 -17.38 2.12
C ARG A 40 -22.98 -16.38 2.93
N THR A 41 -23.70 -15.48 2.26
CA THR A 41 -24.62 -14.55 2.93
C THR A 41 -25.77 -15.31 3.60
N ALA A 42 -26.37 -16.27 2.91
CA ALA A 42 -27.45 -17.08 3.46
C ALA A 42 -26.96 -17.91 4.68
N LEU A 43 -25.77 -18.50 4.61
CA LEU A 43 -25.17 -19.23 5.72
C LEU A 43 -24.89 -18.29 6.92
N ALA A 44 -24.33 -17.12 6.69
CA ALA A 44 -24.07 -16.16 7.76
C ALA A 44 -25.36 -15.77 8.49
N HIS A 45 -26.44 -15.49 7.74
CA HIS A 45 -27.75 -15.20 8.33
C HIS A 45 -28.31 -16.39 9.14
N ALA A 46 -28.16 -17.61 8.63
CA ALA A 46 -28.65 -18.81 9.33
C ALA A 46 -27.92 -19.06 10.67
N TYR A 47 -26.66 -18.66 10.77
CA TYR A 47 -25.85 -18.80 12.00
C TYR A 47 -25.78 -17.50 12.83
N GLY A 48 -26.49 -16.45 12.48
CA GLY A 48 -26.44 -15.16 13.19
C GLY A 48 -25.11 -14.41 13.05
N GLU A 49 -24.33 -14.75 12.03
CA GLU A 49 -23.06 -14.10 11.71
C GLU A 49 -23.25 -12.91 10.75
N GLN A 50 -22.27 -12.00 10.72
CA GLN A 50 -22.26 -10.94 9.71
C GLN A 50 -21.90 -11.52 8.33
N PRO A 51 -22.65 -11.18 7.27
CA PRO A 51 -22.32 -11.63 5.93
C PRO A 51 -20.98 -11.03 5.47
N PRO A 52 -20.23 -11.73 4.61
CA PRO A 52 -18.99 -11.21 4.06
C PRO A 52 -19.28 -9.96 3.19
N PRO A 53 -18.37 -8.98 3.13
CA PRO A 53 -18.56 -7.78 2.31
C PRO A 53 -18.60 -8.09 0.80
N SER A 54 -17.87 -9.11 0.37
CA SER A 54 -17.83 -9.57 -1.03
C SER A 54 -17.28 -10.99 -1.14
N ARG A 55 -17.38 -11.57 -2.35
CA ARG A 55 -16.68 -12.79 -2.75
C ARG A 55 -16.05 -12.59 -4.11
N ARG A 56 -14.80 -13.05 -4.25
CA ARG A 56 -14.01 -12.92 -5.47
C ARG A 56 -13.72 -14.29 -6.05
N VAL A 57 -13.78 -14.36 -7.38
CA VAL A 57 -13.33 -15.48 -8.19
C VAL A 57 -12.36 -14.90 -9.23
N TYR A 58 -11.32 -15.64 -9.53
CA TYR A 58 -10.26 -15.22 -10.44
C TYR A 58 -10.15 -16.23 -11.58
N GLU A 59 -10.11 -15.70 -12.79
CA GLU A 59 -9.90 -16.51 -13.99
C GLU A 59 -9.02 -15.72 -14.98
N ASP A 60 -8.51 -16.39 -16.00
CA ASP A 60 -7.79 -15.74 -17.08
C ASP A 60 -8.18 -16.31 -18.45
N PHE A 61 -7.96 -15.49 -19.45
CA PHE A 61 -8.20 -15.85 -20.85
C PHE A 61 -7.29 -15.04 -21.77
N SER A 62 -7.13 -15.54 -23.00
CA SER A 62 -6.41 -14.81 -24.03
C SER A 62 -7.34 -13.80 -24.70
N TYR A 63 -6.88 -12.54 -24.84
CA TYR A 63 -7.65 -11.47 -25.48
C TYR A 63 -6.73 -10.59 -26.34
N ALA A 64 -7.25 -10.15 -27.48
CA ALA A 64 -6.63 -9.15 -28.33
C ALA A 64 -7.62 -8.01 -28.62
N ALA A 65 -7.23 -6.77 -28.34
CA ALA A 65 -7.95 -5.62 -28.89
C ALA A 65 -7.58 -5.42 -30.36
N ALA A 66 -8.46 -4.76 -31.12
CA ALA A 66 -8.26 -4.56 -32.58
C ALA A 66 -6.94 -3.83 -32.93
N SER A 67 -6.40 -3.04 -31.99
CA SER A 67 -5.12 -2.32 -32.15
C SER A 67 -3.89 -3.07 -31.65
N TRP A 68 -4.05 -4.31 -31.16
CA TRP A 68 -2.92 -5.11 -30.66
C TRP A 68 -2.43 -6.05 -31.76
N ALA A 69 -1.10 -6.17 -31.92
CA ALA A 69 -0.53 -7.07 -32.91
C ALA A 69 -0.60 -8.54 -32.46
N GLN A 70 -0.76 -8.81 -31.17
CA GLN A 70 -0.89 -10.17 -30.65
C GLN A 70 -1.83 -10.21 -29.44
N PRO A 71 -2.43 -11.39 -29.17
CA PRO A 71 -3.21 -11.57 -27.94
C PRO A 71 -2.31 -11.55 -26.70
N TRP A 72 -2.87 -11.07 -25.60
CA TRP A 72 -2.24 -11.11 -24.28
C TRP A 72 -3.16 -11.81 -23.26
N ARG A 73 -2.56 -12.31 -22.22
CA ARG A 73 -3.27 -12.86 -21.07
C ARG A 73 -4.01 -11.77 -20.35
N VAL A 74 -5.32 -11.92 -20.16
CA VAL A 74 -6.16 -11.04 -19.37
C VAL A 74 -6.68 -11.80 -18.16
N VAL A 75 -6.35 -11.31 -16.98
CA VAL A 75 -6.90 -11.79 -15.71
C VAL A 75 -8.17 -11.03 -15.41
N VAL A 76 -9.25 -11.74 -15.12
CA VAL A 76 -10.50 -11.20 -14.62
C VAL A 76 -10.62 -11.47 -13.13
N THR A 77 -10.97 -10.43 -12.38
CA THR A 77 -11.42 -10.53 -10.98
C THR A 77 -12.92 -10.28 -10.98
N ALA A 78 -13.67 -11.34 -10.75
CA ALA A 78 -15.12 -11.30 -10.62
C ALA A 78 -15.46 -11.13 -9.13
N GLU A 79 -16.06 -10.01 -8.76
CA GLU A 79 -16.41 -9.72 -7.37
C GLU A 79 -17.94 -9.57 -7.24
N GLY A 80 -18.57 -10.53 -6.53
CA GLY A 80 -19.97 -10.47 -6.12
C GLY A 80 -20.10 -9.77 -4.76
N MET A 81 -20.96 -8.75 -4.67
CA MET A 81 -21.20 -7.99 -3.44
C MET A 81 -22.65 -7.50 -3.37
N ALA A 82 -23.08 -7.00 -2.21
CA ALA A 82 -24.44 -6.49 -2.01
C ALA A 82 -24.80 -5.33 -2.95
N ALA A 83 -23.81 -4.51 -3.32
CA ALA A 83 -23.98 -3.38 -4.25
C ALA A 83 -24.06 -3.80 -5.73
N GLY A 84 -23.90 -5.09 -6.04
CA GLY A 84 -23.91 -5.64 -7.40
C GLY A 84 -22.58 -6.25 -7.82
N ASP A 85 -22.44 -6.51 -9.10
CA ASP A 85 -21.28 -7.14 -9.72
C ASP A 85 -20.17 -6.13 -10.02
N ASN A 86 -18.94 -6.52 -9.78
CA ASN A 86 -17.77 -5.66 -10.02
C ASN A 86 -16.67 -6.44 -10.73
N PRO A 87 -16.76 -6.64 -12.06
CA PRO A 87 -15.69 -7.25 -12.82
C PRO A 87 -14.54 -6.27 -13.04
N ARG A 88 -13.31 -6.72 -12.81
CA ARG A 88 -12.09 -5.96 -13.09
C ARG A 88 -11.17 -6.78 -13.97
N PHE A 89 -10.46 -6.10 -14.85
CA PHE A 89 -9.59 -6.76 -15.83
C PHE A 89 -8.16 -6.23 -15.73
N VAL A 90 -7.21 -7.13 -15.81
CA VAL A 90 -5.79 -6.83 -15.81
C VAL A 90 -5.13 -7.57 -16.97
N VAL A 91 -4.40 -6.87 -17.82
CA VAL A 91 -3.64 -7.46 -18.91
C VAL A 91 -2.17 -7.61 -18.49
N THR A 92 -1.56 -8.74 -18.85
CA THR A 92 -0.18 -9.05 -18.45
C THR A 92 0.55 -9.86 -19.50
N SER A 93 1.89 -9.73 -19.49
CA SER A 93 2.82 -10.62 -20.21
C SER A 93 3.23 -11.84 -19.39
N LEU A 94 2.90 -11.89 -18.11
CA LEU A 94 3.26 -12.98 -17.21
C LEU A 94 2.38 -14.21 -17.46
N GLU A 95 3.00 -15.36 -17.69
CA GLU A 95 2.28 -16.63 -17.90
C GLU A 95 2.21 -17.49 -16.63
N ALA A 96 3.29 -17.50 -15.83
CA ALA A 96 3.45 -18.43 -14.72
C ALA A 96 2.60 -18.15 -13.47
N PRO A 97 2.41 -16.88 -12.97
CA PRO A 97 1.67 -16.66 -11.74
C PRO A 97 0.17 -16.97 -11.88
N PRO A 98 -0.48 -17.57 -10.87
CA PRO A 98 -1.92 -17.78 -10.89
C PRO A 98 -2.68 -16.44 -10.96
N PRO A 99 -3.91 -16.41 -11.53
CA PRO A 99 -4.69 -15.18 -11.72
C PRO A 99 -4.86 -14.35 -10.46
N GLN A 100 -5.12 -15.00 -9.32
CA GLN A 100 -5.24 -14.32 -8.03
C GLN A 100 -3.96 -13.56 -7.66
N GLN A 101 -2.80 -14.19 -7.80
CA GLN A 101 -1.51 -13.59 -7.48
C GLN A 101 -1.20 -12.40 -8.39
N VAL A 102 -1.50 -12.50 -9.70
CA VAL A 102 -1.34 -11.39 -10.64
C VAL A 102 -2.17 -10.18 -10.19
N TYR A 103 -3.40 -10.42 -9.76
CA TYR A 103 -4.28 -9.33 -9.36
C TYR A 103 -3.95 -8.79 -7.96
N GLU A 104 -3.87 -9.65 -6.93
CA GLU A 104 -3.72 -9.22 -5.54
C GLU A 104 -2.30 -8.76 -5.22
N ASP A 105 -1.29 -9.55 -5.59
CA ASP A 105 0.10 -9.29 -5.18
C ASP A 105 0.84 -8.34 -6.13
N LEU A 106 0.53 -8.38 -7.44
CA LEU A 106 1.24 -7.55 -8.42
C LEU A 106 0.45 -6.29 -8.77
N TYR A 107 -0.81 -6.43 -9.23
CA TYR A 107 -1.59 -5.29 -9.66
C TYR A 107 -2.03 -4.40 -8.49
N CYS A 108 -2.59 -4.98 -7.43
CA CYS A 108 -3.02 -4.21 -6.26
C CYS A 108 -1.86 -3.63 -5.45
N ALA A 109 -0.65 -4.21 -5.53
CA ALA A 109 0.55 -3.65 -4.89
C ALA A 109 0.89 -2.24 -5.40
N ARG A 110 0.48 -1.88 -6.64
CA ARG A 110 0.57 -0.51 -7.15
C ARG A 110 -0.15 0.50 -6.26
N GLY A 111 -1.27 0.12 -5.63
CA GLY A 111 -1.99 0.97 -4.69
C GLY A 111 -1.14 1.41 -3.49
N ASN A 112 -0.14 0.62 -3.10
CA ASN A 112 0.80 0.98 -2.04
C ASN A 112 1.67 2.17 -2.44
N CYS A 113 2.08 2.26 -3.71
CA CYS A 113 2.82 3.41 -4.23
C CYS A 113 1.97 4.69 -4.19
N GLU A 114 0.70 4.60 -4.59
CA GLU A 114 -0.23 5.74 -4.54
C GLU A 114 -0.47 6.19 -3.09
N ASN A 115 -0.59 5.26 -2.15
CA ASN A 115 -0.71 5.57 -0.72
C ASN A 115 0.57 6.21 -0.17
N ALA A 116 1.75 5.74 -0.59
CA ALA A 116 3.02 6.35 -0.23
C ALA A 116 3.13 7.80 -0.75
N ILE A 117 2.77 8.04 -2.02
CA ILE A 117 2.73 9.38 -2.60
C ILE A 117 1.75 10.29 -1.84
N LYS A 118 0.57 9.79 -1.50
CA LYS A 118 -0.41 10.54 -0.68
C LYS A 118 0.15 10.89 0.70
N ALA A 119 0.83 9.95 1.37
CA ALA A 119 1.43 10.19 2.68
C ALA A 119 2.53 11.25 2.60
N VAL A 120 3.42 11.18 1.62
CA VAL A 120 4.47 12.18 1.40
C VAL A 120 3.86 13.55 1.10
N LYS A 121 2.83 13.60 0.27
CA LYS A 121 2.16 14.85 -0.11
C LYS A 121 1.37 15.45 1.06
N ASN A 122 0.46 14.68 1.66
CA ASN A 122 -0.52 15.20 2.60
C ASN A 122 0.01 15.27 4.04
N ASP A 123 0.71 14.22 4.50
CA ASP A 123 1.16 14.11 5.89
C ASP A 123 2.51 14.79 6.13
N LEU A 124 3.40 14.75 5.13
CA LEU A 124 4.73 15.36 5.20
C LEU A 124 4.81 16.69 4.43
N HIS A 125 3.69 17.12 3.84
CA HIS A 125 3.55 18.41 3.18
C HIS A 125 4.58 18.68 2.08
N SER A 126 4.95 17.66 1.29
CA SER A 126 5.95 17.78 0.23
C SER A 126 5.52 18.66 -0.94
N ASP A 127 4.21 18.92 -1.09
CA ASP A 127 3.62 19.80 -2.10
C ASP A 127 3.75 21.28 -1.78
N ARG A 128 4.23 21.64 -0.57
CA ARG A 128 4.47 23.05 -0.19
C ARG A 128 5.75 23.59 -0.85
N THR A 129 5.61 24.04 -2.10
CA THR A 129 6.69 24.64 -2.91
C THR A 129 6.69 26.16 -2.77
N SER A 130 6.86 26.68 -1.55
CA SER A 130 6.79 28.12 -1.22
C SER A 130 8.13 28.86 -1.34
N ALA A 131 9.22 28.20 -1.70
CA ALA A 131 10.50 28.84 -1.92
C ALA A 131 10.57 29.45 -3.34
N THR A 132 11.34 30.52 -3.48
CA THR A 132 11.48 31.25 -4.76
C THR A 132 12.37 30.53 -5.77
N THR A 133 13.21 29.58 -5.33
CA THR A 133 14.13 28.86 -6.20
C THR A 133 13.73 27.38 -6.36
N PHE A 134 13.99 26.87 -7.56
CA PHE A 134 13.77 25.44 -7.84
C PHE A 134 14.58 24.52 -6.90
N LEU A 135 15.85 24.85 -6.66
CA LEU A 135 16.74 24.04 -5.82
C LEU A 135 16.22 23.95 -4.38
N ALA A 136 15.75 25.04 -3.80
CA ALA A 136 15.17 25.04 -2.46
C ALA A 136 13.91 24.17 -2.37
N ASN A 137 13.03 24.23 -3.37
CA ASN A 137 11.84 23.37 -3.42
C ASN A 137 12.20 21.90 -3.64
N ALA A 138 13.17 21.60 -4.51
CA ALA A 138 13.68 20.23 -4.72
C ALA A 138 14.28 19.64 -3.44
N THR A 139 15.08 20.44 -2.70
CA THR A 139 15.65 20.03 -1.40
C THR A 139 14.55 19.72 -0.39
N ARG A 140 13.51 20.53 -0.30
CA ARG A 140 12.35 20.27 0.58
C ARG A 140 11.65 18.95 0.23
N LEU A 141 11.44 18.70 -1.07
CA LEU A 141 10.86 17.43 -1.52
C LEU A 141 11.73 16.23 -1.12
N LEU A 142 13.04 16.31 -1.33
CA LEU A 142 13.99 15.26 -0.95
C LEU A 142 13.98 15.01 0.57
N LEU A 143 13.92 16.07 1.39
CA LEU A 143 13.80 15.94 2.84
C LEU A 143 12.48 15.28 3.25
N ALA A 144 11.36 15.59 2.60
CA ALA A 144 10.07 14.94 2.84
C ALA A 144 10.12 13.45 2.45
N CYS A 145 10.77 13.11 1.33
CA CYS A 145 10.98 11.71 0.93
C CYS A 145 11.86 10.96 1.95
N ALA A 146 12.95 11.58 2.42
CA ALA A 146 13.80 10.99 3.45
C ALA A 146 13.04 10.78 4.77
N ALA A 147 12.22 11.76 5.19
CA ALA A 147 11.36 11.64 6.36
C ALA A 147 10.36 10.48 6.20
N TYR A 148 9.81 10.27 5.00
CA TYR A 148 8.93 9.13 4.73
C TYR A 148 9.67 7.79 4.87
N VAL A 149 10.89 7.68 4.34
CA VAL A 149 11.71 6.46 4.47
C VAL A 149 12.00 6.15 5.94
N LEU A 150 12.38 7.17 6.72
CA LEU A 150 12.61 7.03 8.17
C LEU A 150 11.33 6.62 8.91
N HIS A 151 10.19 7.23 8.57
CA HIS A 151 8.90 6.85 9.12
C HIS A 151 8.55 5.39 8.78
N HIS A 152 8.76 4.98 7.52
CA HIS A 152 8.50 3.61 7.10
C HIS A 152 9.39 2.62 7.87
N ALA A 153 10.69 2.91 8.00
CA ALA A 153 11.62 2.11 8.78
C ALA A 153 11.22 2.04 10.27
N LEU A 154 10.88 3.17 10.89
CA LEU A 154 10.38 3.22 12.26
C LEU A 154 9.17 2.31 12.44
N ARG A 155 8.18 2.41 11.54
CA ARG A 155 6.96 1.61 11.60
C ARG A 155 7.23 0.11 11.44
N THR A 156 8.06 -0.28 10.47
CA THR A 156 8.33 -1.70 10.18
C THR A 156 9.22 -2.36 11.21
N HIS A 157 10.20 -1.65 11.76
CA HIS A 157 11.18 -2.23 12.69
C HIS A 157 10.79 -2.08 14.16
N THR A 158 10.15 -0.98 14.55
CA THR A 158 9.89 -0.72 15.97
C THR A 158 8.40 -0.79 16.35
N LEU A 159 7.50 -0.39 15.44
CA LEU A 159 6.06 -0.35 15.68
C LEU A 159 5.32 -1.60 15.18
N ALA A 160 6.01 -2.57 14.59
CA ALA A 160 5.43 -3.87 14.23
C ALA A 160 4.74 -4.49 15.45
N HIS A 161 3.59 -5.11 15.24
CA HIS A 161 2.74 -5.71 16.29
C HIS A 161 2.19 -4.72 17.34
N THR A 162 2.13 -3.43 17.02
CA THR A 162 1.47 -2.42 17.84
C THR A 162 0.26 -1.83 17.10
N ALA A 163 -0.56 -1.06 17.81
CA ALA A 163 -1.69 -0.34 17.18
C ALA A 163 -1.24 0.65 16.08
N LEU A 164 0.04 1.02 16.04
CA LEU A 164 0.61 1.92 15.04
C LEU A 164 1.29 1.19 13.87
N ALA A 165 1.24 -0.13 13.80
CA ALA A 165 1.89 -0.93 12.75
C ALA A 165 1.47 -0.54 11.32
N THR A 166 0.22 -0.13 11.14
CA THR A 166 -0.35 0.30 9.84
C THR A 166 -0.72 1.78 9.83
N ALA A 167 -0.33 2.55 10.86
CA ALA A 167 -0.70 3.95 10.99
C ALA A 167 -0.06 4.84 9.91
N GLN A 168 -0.80 5.87 9.50
CA GLN A 168 -0.28 6.90 8.59
C GLN A 168 0.76 7.80 9.30
N PRO A 169 1.66 8.47 8.55
CA PRO A 169 2.67 9.35 9.15
C PRO A 169 2.11 10.39 10.09
N SER A 170 1.02 11.05 9.73
CA SER A 170 0.33 12.04 10.58
C SER A 170 -0.08 11.46 11.93
N THR A 171 -0.61 10.24 11.97
CA THR A 171 -1.01 9.56 13.21
C THR A 171 0.21 9.27 14.09
N VAL A 172 1.30 8.76 13.50
CA VAL A 172 2.55 8.49 14.24
C VAL A 172 3.14 9.78 14.80
N ILE A 173 3.16 10.86 13.99
CA ILE A 173 3.64 12.19 14.43
C ILE A 173 2.81 12.70 15.62
N LEU A 174 1.50 12.63 15.52
CA LEU A 174 0.61 13.10 16.60
C LEU A 174 0.74 12.27 17.87
N THR A 175 0.91 10.95 17.73
CA THR A 175 0.93 10.02 18.85
C THR A 175 2.29 9.95 19.55
N LEU A 176 3.39 9.89 18.77
CA LEU A 176 4.74 9.66 19.31
C LEU A 176 5.59 10.92 19.42
N PHE A 177 5.47 11.87 18.46
CA PHE A 177 6.37 13.02 18.43
C PHE A 177 5.76 14.29 19.04
N LYS A 178 4.43 14.44 18.99
CA LYS A 178 3.74 15.58 19.62
C LYS A 178 3.36 15.28 21.08
N VAL A 179 4.32 14.85 21.88
CA VAL A 179 4.16 14.59 23.30
C VAL A 179 4.77 15.72 24.10
N ALA A 180 4.02 16.26 25.08
CA ALA A 180 4.54 17.27 25.99
C ALA A 180 5.75 16.72 26.77
N THR A 181 6.88 17.43 26.71
CA THR A 181 8.14 16.95 27.26
C THR A 181 8.93 18.10 27.85
N GLN A 182 9.47 17.93 29.05
CA GLN A 182 10.43 18.88 29.61
C GLN A 182 11.83 18.54 29.08
N VAL A 183 12.45 19.48 28.39
CA VAL A 183 13.81 19.32 27.84
C VAL A 183 14.82 19.96 28.81
N LYS A 184 15.81 19.21 29.28
CA LYS A 184 16.96 19.71 30.02
C LYS A 184 18.22 19.48 29.22
N GLN A 185 18.90 20.56 28.86
CA GLN A 185 20.15 20.51 28.11
C GLN A 185 21.33 20.63 29.06
N TYR A 186 22.27 19.70 28.97
CA TYR A 186 23.55 19.69 29.61
C TYR A 186 24.66 19.83 28.57
N LYS A 187 25.90 20.01 29.02
CA LYS A 187 27.05 20.17 28.09
C LYS A 187 27.26 18.96 27.19
N ASP A 188 27.03 17.77 27.69
CA ASP A 188 27.30 16.47 27.08
C ASP A 188 26.06 15.68 26.69
N ARG A 189 24.87 16.12 27.12
CA ARG A 189 23.63 15.36 26.90
C ARG A 189 22.38 16.23 26.96
N ILE A 190 21.33 15.74 26.32
CA ILE A 190 19.97 16.29 26.41
C ILE A 190 19.08 15.26 27.10
N LEU A 191 18.38 15.63 28.16
CA LEU A 191 17.42 14.78 28.85
C LEU A 191 16.01 15.22 28.47
N LEU A 192 15.20 14.24 28.06
CA LEU A 192 13.78 14.41 27.78
C LEU A 192 12.96 13.79 28.91
N HIS A 193 12.30 14.62 29.72
CA HIS A 193 11.46 14.15 30.80
C HIS A 193 10.00 14.08 30.34
N LEU A 194 9.47 12.88 30.21
CA LEU A 194 8.06 12.64 29.91
C LEU A 194 7.21 12.76 31.19
N PRO A 195 5.99 13.30 31.12
CA PRO A 195 5.07 13.32 32.25
C PRO A 195 4.74 11.88 32.69
N THR A 196 4.49 11.70 33.97
CA THR A 196 4.12 10.39 34.54
C THR A 196 2.84 9.84 33.92
N SER A 197 1.92 10.73 33.52
CA SER A 197 0.65 10.43 32.83
C SER A 197 0.78 10.23 31.32
N CYS A 198 1.99 10.17 30.77
CA CYS A 198 2.18 9.99 29.31
C CYS A 198 1.55 8.67 28.83
N PRO A 199 0.50 8.70 27.99
CA PRO A 199 -0.24 7.50 27.59
C PRO A 199 0.58 6.57 26.69
N VAL A 200 1.62 7.10 26.02
CA VAL A 200 2.47 6.35 25.08
C VAL A 200 3.84 6.00 25.65
N LYS A 201 4.03 6.13 26.99
CA LYS A 201 5.30 5.88 27.65
C LYS A 201 5.90 4.49 27.33
N ALA A 202 5.09 3.44 27.41
CA ALA A 202 5.54 2.08 27.09
C ALA A 202 5.96 1.93 25.63
N LEU A 203 5.23 2.58 24.72
CA LEU A 203 5.53 2.55 23.30
C LEU A 203 6.82 3.32 22.98
N LEU A 204 7.02 4.50 23.56
CA LEU A 204 8.26 5.26 23.44
C LEU A 204 9.46 4.49 23.98
N HIS A 205 9.32 3.84 25.13
CA HIS A 205 10.37 2.99 25.68
C HIS A 205 10.73 1.84 24.73
N ARG A 206 9.72 1.16 24.18
CA ARG A 206 9.94 0.11 23.18
C ARG A 206 10.70 0.64 21.96
N VAL A 207 10.28 1.77 21.40
CA VAL A 207 10.91 2.40 20.23
C VAL A 207 12.37 2.73 20.52
N THR A 208 12.64 3.40 21.64
CA THR A 208 14.02 3.78 22.02
C THR A 208 14.90 2.56 22.25
N THR A 209 14.42 1.53 22.92
CA THR A 209 15.17 0.29 23.15
C THR A 209 15.54 -0.40 21.84
N LEU A 210 14.58 -0.51 20.91
CA LEU A 210 14.84 -1.15 19.62
C LEU A 210 15.77 -0.33 18.74
N LEU A 211 15.63 1.01 18.74
CA LEU A 211 16.53 1.89 17.97
C LEU A 211 17.97 1.86 18.49
N THR A 212 18.17 1.80 19.81
CA THR A 212 19.52 1.72 20.40
C THR A 212 20.20 0.37 20.17
N ALA A 213 19.42 -0.67 19.87
CA ALA A 213 19.95 -1.99 19.53
C ALA A 213 20.43 -2.09 18.06
N ILE A 214 20.12 -1.11 17.20
CA ILE A 214 20.59 -1.09 15.81
C ILE A 214 22.08 -0.71 15.82
N PRO A 215 22.98 -1.57 15.30
CA PRO A 215 24.39 -1.24 15.23
C PRO A 215 24.61 -0.03 14.30
N VAL A 216 25.19 1.03 14.82
CA VAL A 216 25.60 2.19 14.00
C VAL A 216 26.89 1.81 13.28
N PRO A 217 26.93 1.78 11.93
CA PRO A 217 28.16 1.54 11.22
C PRO A 217 29.18 2.61 11.59
N ALA A 218 30.41 2.20 11.93
CA ALA A 218 31.50 3.13 12.21
C ALA A 218 31.70 4.02 10.97
N LEU A 219 31.54 5.33 11.14
CA LEU A 219 31.90 6.28 10.10
C LEU A 219 33.43 6.22 9.97
N HIS A 220 33.90 5.62 8.89
CA HIS A 220 35.31 5.75 8.53
C HIS A 220 35.54 7.22 8.14
N THR A 221 36.09 7.99 9.07
CA THR A 221 36.67 9.30 8.77
C THR A 221 37.97 9.06 8.00
N SER A 222 37.91 9.22 6.70
CA SER A 222 39.06 9.31 5.81
C SER A 222 39.55 10.76 5.76
#